data_b3afd22b2cb6ba80eb5297c5d9930f36
#
_entry.id   b3afd22b2cb6ba80eb5297c5d9930f36
#
_cell.length_a   1.000
_cell.length_b   1.000
_cell.length_c   1.000
_cell.angle_alpha   90.00
_cell.angle_beta   90.00
_cell.angle_gamma   90.00
#
_symmetry.space_group_name_H-M   'P 1'
#
loop_
_entity.id
_entity.type
_entity.pdbx_description
1 polymer ?
#
loop_
_entity_poly.entity_id
_entity_poly.type
_entity_poly.pdbx_seq_one_letter_code
_entity_poly.pdbx_strand_id
1 'polypeptide(L)'
;MATPIITLEVAGKELKFAPTMVAYNSLLNGMMPNDKVAPTHNYLKKIVCQESKDDLDELLKMPGAVMQLAGAINSKFVPALEITVKN
;
A
#
# COMPACT_ATOMS: atom_id res chain seq x y z
N MET A 1 -11.13 -1.18 17.03
CA MET A 1 -10.01 -2.08 16.71
C MET A 1 -8.86 -1.29 16.14
N ALA A 2 -7.67 -1.57 16.60
CA ALA A 2 -6.49 -0.91 16.08
C ALA A 2 -6.19 -1.40 14.67
N THR A 3 -5.85 -0.47 13.78
CA THR A 3 -5.39 -0.82 12.44
C THR A 3 -3.99 -1.43 12.56
N PRO A 4 -3.73 -2.59 11.93
CA PRO A 4 -2.39 -3.16 11.99
C PRO A 4 -1.37 -2.27 11.31
N ILE A 5 -0.20 -2.19 11.91
CA ILE A 5 0.92 -1.44 11.34
C ILE A 5 1.80 -2.40 10.58
N ILE A 6 2.07 -2.08 9.32
CA ILE A 6 2.99 -2.85 8.50
C ILE A 6 4.28 -2.04 8.36
N THR A 7 5.38 -2.64 8.77
CA THR A 7 6.69 -2.00 8.69
C THR A 7 7.48 -2.63 7.54
N LEU A 8 7.95 -1.79 6.64
CA LEU A 8 8.82 -2.20 5.54
C LEU A 8 10.22 -1.65 5.75
N GLU A 9 11.22 -2.45 5.44
CA GLU A 9 12.59 -1.97 5.38
C GLU A 9 12.97 -1.81 3.92
N VAL A 10 13.28 -0.58 3.52
CA VAL A 10 13.58 -0.23 2.13
C VAL A 10 14.81 0.65 2.09
N ALA A 11 15.84 0.20 1.40
CA ALA A 11 17.08 0.97 1.22
C ALA A 11 17.67 1.45 2.57
N GLY A 12 17.60 0.60 3.59
CA GLY A 12 18.13 0.92 4.91
C GLY A 12 17.24 1.77 5.78
N LYS A 13 16.04 2.07 5.34
CA LYS A 13 15.06 2.88 6.10
C LYS A 13 13.86 2.04 6.46
N GLU A 14 13.29 2.30 7.63
CA GLU A 14 12.05 1.67 8.05
C GLU A 14 10.88 2.61 7.79
N LEU A 15 9.88 2.10 7.05
CA LEU A 15 8.67 2.85 6.77
C LEU A 15 7.48 2.10 7.37
N LYS A 16 6.62 2.83 8.04
CA LYS A 16 5.44 2.27 8.69
C LYS A 16 4.17 2.73 7.98
N PHE A 17 3.27 1.79 7.76
CA PHE A 17 2.01 2.04 7.09
C PHE A 17 0.87 1.45 7.91
N ALA A 18 -0.27 2.13 7.89
CA ALA A 18 -1.47 1.67 8.58
C ALA A 18 -2.61 1.55 7.56
N PRO A 19 -2.60 0.50 6.72
CA PRO A 19 -3.62 0.35 5.69
C PRO A 19 -4.99 0.09 6.29
N THR A 20 -6.02 0.59 5.60
CA THR A 20 -7.41 0.38 6.00
C THR A 20 -8.19 -0.18 4.82
N MET A 21 -9.30 -0.87 5.11
CA MET A 21 -10.16 -1.39 4.07
C MET A 21 -10.72 -0.26 3.20
N VAL A 22 -11.07 0.86 3.81
CA VAL A 22 -11.60 2.01 3.07
C VAL A 22 -10.57 2.53 2.07
N ALA A 23 -9.33 2.72 2.51
CA ALA A 23 -8.27 3.19 1.61
C ALA A 23 -7.98 2.17 0.51
N TYR A 24 -7.95 0.88 0.86
CA TYR A 24 -7.71 -0.18 -0.11
C TYR A 24 -8.81 -0.23 -1.18
N ASN A 25 -10.07 -0.14 -0.75
CA ASN A 25 -11.18 -0.14 -1.69
C ASN A 25 -11.16 1.09 -2.59
N SER A 26 -10.79 2.25 -2.06
CA SER A 26 -10.62 3.47 -2.87
C SER A 26 -9.53 3.28 -3.92
N LEU A 27 -8.45 2.59 -3.57
CA LEU A 27 -7.40 2.28 -4.53
C LEU A 27 -7.94 1.47 -5.70
N LEU A 28 -8.65 0.38 -5.41
CA LEU A 28 -9.19 -0.48 -6.45
C LEU A 28 -10.22 0.24 -7.32
N ASN A 29 -11.06 1.05 -6.71
CA ASN A 29 -12.09 1.79 -7.43
C ASN A 29 -11.50 2.88 -8.32
N GLY A 30 -10.32 3.39 -7.99
CA GLY A 30 -9.67 4.42 -8.77
C GLY A 30 -8.77 3.90 -9.88
N MET A 31 -8.49 2.61 -9.90
CA MET A 31 -7.60 2.03 -10.91
C MET A 31 -8.26 1.90 -12.25
N MET A 32 -7.56 2.32 -13.29
CA MET A 32 -7.97 2.19 -14.69
C MET A 32 -6.90 1.41 -15.44
N PRO A 33 -7.22 0.79 -16.61
CA PRO A 33 -6.22 0.03 -17.36
C PRO A 33 -4.96 0.82 -17.71
N ASN A 34 -5.12 2.13 -17.92
CA ASN A 34 -3.99 2.99 -18.28
C ASN A 34 -3.68 4.04 -17.21
N ASP A 35 -4.20 3.87 -15.99
CA ASP A 35 -3.94 4.80 -14.89
C ASP A 35 -3.92 4.02 -13.59
N LYS A 36 -2.77 3.43 -13.28
CA LYS A 36 -2.60 2.64 -12.07
C LYS A 36 -1.66 3.31 -11.06
N VAL A 37 -0.78 4.16 -11.55
CA VAL A 37 0.25 4.78 -10.71
C VAL A 37 -0.34 5.86 -9.82
N ALA A 38 -1.16 6.75 -10.38
CA ALA A 38 -1.72 7.85 -9.59
C ALA A 38 -2.60 7.37 -8.44
N PRO A 39 -3.56 6.45 -8.64
CA PRO A 39 -4.34 5.95 -7.50
C PRO A 39 -3.49 5.20 -6.48
N THR A 40 -2.47 4.46 -6.92
CA THR A 40 -1.59 3.74 -6.01
C THR A 40 -0.72 4.71 -5.21
N HIS A 41 -0.21 5.76 -5.84
CA HIS A 41 0.53 6.83 -5.18
C HIS A 41 -0.33 7.46 -4.08
N ASN A 42 -1.57 7.79 -4.39
CA ASN A 42 -2.50 8.39 -3.43
C ASN A 42 -2.79 7.45 -2.28
N TYR A 43 -2.92 6.16 -2.56
CA TYR A 43 -3.13 5.14 -1.54
C TYR A 43 -1.98 5.13 -0.53
N LEU A 44 -0.74 5.10 -1.02
CA LEU A 44 0.43 5.11 -0.14
C LEU A 44 0.47 6.35 0.74
N LYS A 45 0.15 7.52 0.17
CA LYS A 45 0.13 8.77 0.92
C LYS A 45 -0.96 8.77 2.00
N LYS A 46 -2.06 8.07 1.78
CA LYS A 46 -3.14 7.99 2.77
C LYS A 46 -2.79 7.09 3.94
N ILE A 47 -2.06 6.02 3.70
CA ILE A 47 -1.84 5.00 4.73
C ILE A 47 -0.50 5.11 5.43
N VAL A 48 0.41 5.95 4.94
CA VAL A 48 1.72 6.10 5.58
C VAL A 48 1.58 6.75 6.95
N CYS A 49 2.31 6.23 7.94
CA CYS A 49 2.35 6.82 9.25
C CYS A 49 3.13 8.14 9.22
N GLN A 50 2.79 9.04 10.14
CA GLN A 50 3.33 10.41 10.16
C GLN A 50 4.86 10.41 10.16
N GLU A 51 5.46 9.54 10.96
CA GLU A 51 6.92 9.49 11.11
C GLU A 51 7.64 8.99 9.85
N SER A 52 6.91 8.37 8.91
CA SER A 52 7.51 7.82 7.68
C SER A 52 7.21 8.64 6.44
N LYS A 53 6.51 9.76 6.57
CA LYS A 53 6.11 10.56 5.40
C LYS A 53 7.27 11.06 4.58
N ASP A 54 8.29 11.61 5.23
CA ASP A 54 9.43 12.18 4.51
C ASP A 54 10.23 11.10 3.77
N ASP A 55 10.41 9.95 4.42
CA ASP A 55 11.11 8.83 3.78
C ASP A 55 10.31 8.29 2.60
N LEU A 56 8.98 8.23 2.73
CA LEU A 56 8.14 7.82 1.62
C LEU A 56 8.28 8.77 0.44
N ASP A 57 8.23 10.08 0.69
CA ASP A 57 8.35 11.07 -0.37
C ASP A 57 9.67 10.91 -1.13
N GLU A 58 10.76 10.62 -0.43
CA GLU A 58 12.05 10.37 -1.07
C GLU A 58 12.02 9.11 -1.95
N LEU A 59 11.42 8.03 -1.45
CA LEU A 59 11.34 6.78 -2.21
C LEU A 59 10.46 6.90 -3.43
N LEU A 60 9.39 7.69 -3.34
CA LEU A 60 8.46 7.85 -4.46
C LEU A 60 9.06 8.57 -5.66
N LYS A 61 10.24 9.16 -5.49
CA LYS A 61 10.96 9.76 -6.61
C LYS A 61 11.64 8.71 -7.49
N MET A 62 11.75 7.48 -7.00
CA MET A 62 12.37 6.40 -7.77
C MET A 62 11.38 5.74 -8.71
N PRO A 63 11.78 5.46 -9.98
CA PRO A 63 10.90 4.74 -10.91
C PRO A 63 10.50 3.39 -10.35
N GLY A 64 9.20 3.08 -10.41
CA GLY A 64 8.69 1.79 -9.98
C GLY A 64 8.47 1.63 -8.49
N ALA A 65 8.90 2.58 -7.66
CA ALA A 65 8.77 2.46 -6.21
C ALA A 65 7.31 2.39 -5.76
N VAL A 66 6.43 3.17 -6.39
CA VAL A 66 5.01 3.19 -6.06
C VAL A 66 4.41 1.79 -6.07
N MET A 67 4.60 1.07 -7.18
CA MET A 67 3.99 -0.26 -7.34
C MET A 67 4.67 -1.30 -6.47
N GLN A 68 5.98 -1.21 -6.28
CA GLN A 68 6.70 -2.15 -5.44
C GLN A 68 6.32 -2.01 -3.96
N LEU A 69 6.22 -0.78 -3.48
CA LEU A 69 5.80 -0.53 -2.09
C LEU A 69 4.38 -1.01 -1.85
N ALA A 70 3.46 -0.68 -2.75
CA ALA A 70 2.08 -1.11 -2.62
C ALA A 70 1.96 -2.63 -2.66
N GLY A 71 2.73 -3.29 -3.54
CA GLY A 71 2.74 -4.75 -3.61
C GLY A 71 3.19 -5.39 -2.32
N ALA A 72 4.25 -4.85 -1.70
CA ALA A 72 4.76 -5.37 -0.43
C ALA A 72 3.75 -5.19 0.69
N ILE A 73 3.10 -4.02 0.77
CA ILE A 73 2.09 -3.74 1.79
C ILE A 73 0.91 -4.67 1.61
N ASN A 74 0.40 -4.78 0.38
CA ASN A 74 -0.80 -5.55 0.11
C ASN A 74 -0.57 -7.05 0.27
N SER A 75 0.65 -7.53 0.08
CA SER A 75 0.96 -8.95 0.34
C SER A 75 0.73 -9.32 1.82
N LYS A 76 0.83 -8.35 2.71
CA LYS A 76 0.57 -8.55 4.14
C LYS A 76 -0.86 -8.19 4.52
N PHE A 77 -1.41 -7.14 3.91
CA PHE A 77 -2.73 -6.64 4.28
C PHE A 77 -3.87 -7.47 3.70
N VAL A 78 -3.70 -7.97 2.47
CA VAL A 78 -4.74 -8.74 1.80
C VAL A 78 -4.50 -10.22 2.05
N PRO A 79 -5.42 -10.89 2.78
CA PRO A 79 -5.23 -12.31 3.07
C PRO A 79 -5.48 -13.18 1.84
N ALA A 80 -4.76 -14.29 1.77
CA ALA A 80 -5.02 -15.31 0.76
C ALA A 80 -6.13 -16.22 1.29
N LEU A 81 -7.33 -16.08 0.74
CA LEU A 81 -8.47 -16.84 1.21
C LEU A 81 -8.54 -18.19 0.51
N GLU A 82 -8.83 -19.24 1.29
CA GLU A 82 -9.17 -20.54 0.71
C GLU A 82 -10.68 -20.53 0.45
N ILE A 83 -11.04 -20.60 -0.83
CA ILE A 83 -12.45 -20.53 -1.22
C ILE A 83 -12.81 -21.80 -1.94
N THR A 84 -13.83 -22.50 -1.42
CA THR A 84 -14.34 -23.72 -2.04
C THR A 84 -15.81 -23.50 -2.40
N VAL A 85 -16.16 -23.78 -3.64
CA VAL A 85 -17.54 -23.69 -4.09
C VAL A 85 -18.25 -25.01 -3.74
N LYS A 86 -19.35 -24.89 -3.02
CA LYS A 86 -20.09 -26.06 -2.53
C LYS A 86 -21.45 -26.19 -3.20
N ASN A 87 -21.50 -26.38 -4.48
CA ASN A 87 -22.78 -26.63 -5.13
C ASN A 87 -22.70 -27.76 -6.13
#